data_1cab7997386dbe86fd10042b044fa403
#
_entry.id   1cab7997386dbe86fd10042b044fa403
#
_cell.length_a   1.000
_cell.length_b   1.000
_cell.length_c   1.000
_cell.angle_alpha   90.00
_cell.angle_beta   90.00
_cell.angle_gamma   90.00
#
_symmetry.space_group_name_H-M   'P 1'
#
loop_
_entity.id
_entity.type
_entity.pdbx_description
1 polymer ?
#
loop_
_entity_poly.entity_id
_entity_poly.type
_entity_poly.pdbx_seq_one_letter_code
_entity_poly.pdbx_strand_id
1 'polypeptide(L)'
;PGERADVVCFPECYIPGYRSPSRPVPPPDAGFLERAWSAIAAAARRHNVAVVLGTERFVDGALRLTALVLNRDGTAAGFQDKVQLDPSEGSLYSPGSGRRVFQAGSLKFGVAICHEGWRYPETVRWAAQRGAHIVFHPHFHEAEPGSYRPTVFADPANSFHEKAALCRAAENTCYFASVNCASEGSPTTSAMVAPDGTLLAYQPYGQHGLLVADIDISKATGLLAARCRSPYEDS
;
A
#
# COMPACT_ATOMS: atom_id res chain seq x y z
N PRO A 1 3.79 6.28 -25.40
CA PRO A 1 4.77 5.22 -25.34
C PRO A 1 4.65 4.62 -23.95
N GLY A 2 4.18 3.34 -23.86
CA GLY A 2 3.87 2.74 -22.59
C GLY A 2 5.12 2.40 -21.80
N GLU A 3 5.20 2.88 -20.58
CA GLU A 3 6.17 2.44 -19.59
C GLU A 3 5.93 0.97 -19.30
N ARG A 4 7.00 0.16 -19.27
CA ARG A 4 6.91 -1.26 -18.90
C ARG A 4 7.10 -1.35 -17.39
N ALA A 5 6.02 -1.60 -16.67
CA ALA A 5 6.07 -1.84 -15.24
C ALA A 5 6.00 -3.34 -14.92
N ASP A 6 6.74 -3.78 -13.93
CA ASP A 6 6.63 -5.14 -13.39
C ASP A 6 5.43 -5.31 -12.48
N VAL A 7 5.15 -4.28 -11.68
CA VAL A 7 4.03 -4.23 -10.74
C VAL A 7 3.40 -2.85 -10.78
N VAL A 8 2.07 -2.78 -10.76
CA VAL A 8 1.30 -1.54 -10.56
C VAL A 8 0.54 -1.65 -9.24
N CYS A 9 0.64 -0.63 -8.40
CA CYS A 9 -0.09 -0.55 -7.15
C CYS A 9 -1.12 0.59 -7.22
N PHE A 10 -2.35 0.29 -6.84
CA PHE A 10 -3.45 1.24 -6.72
C PHE A 10 -3.67 1.64 -5.26
N PRO A 11 -4.25 2.81 -4.97
CA PRO A 11 -4.56 3.25 -3.61
C PRO A 11 -5.47 2.29 -2.82
N GLU A 12 -5.55 2.50 -1.51
CA GLU A 12 -6.49 1.79 -0.63
C GLU A 12 -7.92 1.98 -1.13
N CYS A 13 -8.67 0.88 -1.12
CA CYS A 13 -10.08 0.85 -1.50
C CYS A 13 -10.37 1.58 -2.83
N TYR A 14 -9.45 1.49 -3.79
CA TYR A 14 -9.62 2.11 -5.11
C TYR A 14 -10.91 1.62 -5.79
N ILE A 15 -11.29 0.38 -5.54
CA ILE A 15 -12.57 -0.21 -5.92
C ILE A 15 -13.26 -0.74 -4.65
N PRO A 16 -14.46 -0.27 -4.34
CA PRO A 16 -15.40 0.62 -5.06
C PRO A 16 -15.17 2.11 -4.82
N GLY A 17 -14.21 2.49 -4.04
CA GLY A 17 -13.92 3.78 -3.48
C GLY A 17 -13.88 3.69 -1.96
N TYR A 18 -13.04 4.51 -1.30
CA TYR A 18 -12.99 4.56 0.16
C TYR A 18 -14.24 5.23 0.73
N ARG A 19 -14.86 4.60 1.73
CA ARG A 19 -16.11 5.06 2.37
C ARG A 19 -15.82 6.13 3.39
N SER A 20 -15.57 7.35 2.92
CA SER A 20 -15.42 8.52 3.78
C SER A 20 -16.70 9.36 3.81
N PRO A 21 -16.90 10.20 4.86
CA PRO A 21 -18.04 11.11 4.91
C PRO A 21 -18.12 12.08 3.72
N SER A 22 -16.97 12.39 3.10
CA SER A 22 -16.88 13.29 1.96
C SER A 22 -17.24 12.64 0.63
N ARG A 23 -17.29 11.31 0.55
CA ARG A 23 -17.46 10.55 -0.69
C ARG A 23 -18.52 9.47 -0.53
N PRO A 24 -19.73 9.68 -1.07
CA PRO A 24 -20.74 8.64 -1.06
C PRO A 24 -20.32 7.47 -1.96
N VAL A 25 -20.20 6.29 -1.37
CA VAL A 25 -19.92 5.04 -2.08
C VAL A 25 -21.15 4.16 -1.92
N PRO A 26 -21.65 3.51 -3.00
CA PRO A 26 -22.78 2.58 -2.89
C PRO A 26 -22.57 1.50 -1.82
N PRO A 27 -23.64 0.92 -1.28
CA PRO A 27 -23.51 -0.21 -0.33
C PRO A 27 -22.57 -1.29 -0.87
N PRO A 28 -21.91 -2.06 0.03
CA PRO A 28 -21.02 -3.14 -0.39
C PRO A 28 -21.78 -4.18 -1.25
N ASP A 29 -21.22 -4.52 -2.41
CA ASP A 29 -21.80 -5.44 -3.40
C ASP A 29 -20.73 -6.43 -3.87
N ALA A 30 -20.84 -7.69 -3.42
CA ALA A 30 -19.91 -8.75 -3.78
C ALA A 30 -19.87 -9.00 -5.31
N GLY A 31 -21.03 -8.98 -5.96
CA GLY A 31 -21.11 -9.20 -7.40
C GLY A 31 -20.43 -8.08 -8.21
N PHE A 32 -20.54 -6.83 -7.75
CA PHE A 32 -19.79 -5.72 -8.34
C PHE A 32 -18.29 -5.91 -8.18
N LEU A 33 -17.82 -6.26 -6.98
CA LEU A 33 -16.40 -6.48 -6.70
C LEU A 33 -15.82 -7.58 -7.57
N GLU A 34 -16.51 -8.71 -7.70
CA GLU A 34 -16.06 -9.85 -8.54
C GLU A 34 -15.96 -9.47 -10.02
N ARG A 35 -16.92 -8.71 -10.55
CA ARG A 35 -16.85 -8.21 -11.93
C ARG A 35 -15.68 -7.24 -12.14
N ALA A 36 -15.46 -6.35 -11.19
CA ALA A 36 -14.35 -5.41 -11.23
C ALA A 36 -12.99 -6.12 -11.17
N TRP A 37 -12.83 -7.08 -10.26
CA TRP A 37 -11.61 -7.88 -10.17
C TRP A 37 -11.34 -8.67 -11.45
N SER A 38 -12.37 -9.26 -12.05
CA SER A 38 -12.26 -9.97 -13.33
C SER A 38 -11.79 -9.05 -14.45
N ALA A 39 -12.30 -7.82 -14.52
CA ALA A 39 -11.87 -6.83 -15.51
C ALA A 39 -10.40 -6.43 -15.32
N ILE A 40 -9.98 -6.19 -14.08
CA ILE A 40 -8.58 -5.86 -13.76
C ILE A 40 -7.66 -7.07 -14.04
N ALA A 41 -8.07 -8.29 -13.71
CA ALA A 41 -7.33 -9.51 -14.02
C ALA A 41 -7.11 -9.69 -15.53
N ALA A 42 -8.14 -9.42 -16.34
CA ALA A 42 -8.02 -9.43 -17.79
C ALA A 42 -7.04 -8.35 -18.30
N ALA A 43 -7.04 -7.16 -17.70
CA ALA A 43 -6.10 -6.10 -18.02
C ALA A 43 -4.66 -6.47 -17.62
N ALA A 44 -4.45 -7.01 -16.42
CA ALA A 44 -3.16 -7.50 -15.92
C ALA A 44 -2.53 -8.50 -16.92
N ARG A 45 -3.32 -9.50 -17.33
CA ARG A 45 -2.89 -10.49 -18.34
C ARG A 45 -2.57 -9.83 -19.67
N ARG A 46 -3.44 -8.96 -20.19
CA ARG A 46 -3.23 -8.29 -21.49
C ARG A 46 -1.97 -7.46 -21.53
N HIS A 47 -1.63 -6.82 -20.44
CA HIS A 47 -0.46 -5.95 -20.33
C HIS A 47 0.77 -6.62 -19.68
N ASN A 48 0.66 -7.89 -19.31
CA ASN A 48 1.73 -8.67 -18.66
C ASN A 48 2.33 -7.95 -17.44
N VAL A 49 1.46 -7.42 -16.55
CA VAL A 49 1.83 -6.65 -15.36
C VAL A 49 1.17 -7.24 -14.12
N ALA A 50 1.91 -7.38 -13.02
CA ALA A 50 1.32 -7.73 -11.75
C ALA A 50 0.60 -6.52 -11.14
N VAL A 51 -0.45 -6.76 -10.36
CA VAL A 51 -1.27 -5.68 -9.81
C VAL A 51 -1.45 -5.88 -8.30
N VAL A 52 -1.30 -4.79 -7.55
CA VAL A 52 -1.75 -4.66 -6.16
C VAL A 52 -2.95 -3.69 -6.18
N LEU A 53 -4.15 -4.22 -6.01
CA LEU A 53 -5.39 -3.47 -6.11
C LEU A 53 -6.00 -3.26 -4.72
N GLY A 54 -6.05 -2.03 -4.23
CA GLY A 54 -6.84 -1.71 -3.04
C GLY A 54 -8.34 -1.89 -3.31
N THR A 55 -9.00 -2.70 -2.50
CA THR A 55 -10.41 -3.05 -2.68
C THR A 55 -11.07 -3.44 -1.34
N GLU A 56 -12.33 -3.81 -1.39
CA GLU A 56 -13.07 -4.47 -0.31
C GLU A 56 -13.26 -5.95 -0.65
N ARG A 57 -13.53 -6.79 0.37
CA ARG A 57 -14.05 -8.15 0.16
C ARG A 57 -14.88 -8.63 1.34
N PHE A 58 -15.78 -9.57 1.09
CA PHE A 58 -16.46 -10.30 2.14
C PHE A 58 -15.68 -11.57 2.52
N VAL A 59 -15.56 -11.81 3.83
CA VAL A 59 -14.99 -13.04 4.39
C VAL A 59 -15.87 -13.45 5.55
N ASP A 60 -16.50 -14.61 5.46
CA ASP A 60 -17.41 -15.15 6.47
C ASP A 60 -18.52 -14.16 6.84
N GLY A 61 -19.06 -13.46 5.85
CA GLY A 61 -20.11 -12.45 6.01
C GLY A 61 -19.62 -11.08 6.51
N ALA A 62 -18.36 -10.94 6.90
CA ALA A 62 -17.77 -9.68 7.34
C ALA A 62 -17.09 -8.95 6.18
N LEU A 63 -17.26 -7.63 6.11
CA LEU A 63 -16.58 -6.78 5.13
C LEU A 63 -15.15 -6.46 5.61
N ARG A 64 -14.18 -6.55 4.73
CA ARG A 64 -12.78 -6.22 5.00
C ARG A 64 -12.21 -5.24 3.98
N LEU A 65 -11.38 -4.32 4.45
CA LEU A 65 -10.43 -3.60 3.59
C LEU A 65 -9.31 -4.55 3.20
N THR A 66 -9.01 -4.63 1.91
CA THR A 66 -8.06 -5.61 1.40
C THR A 66 -7.29 -5.08 0.19
N ALA A 67 -6.15 -5.67 -0.09
CA ALA A 67 -5.45 -5.57 -1.36
C ALA A 67 -5.54 -6.93 -2.08
N LEU A 68 -6.13 -6.96 -3.27
CA LEU A 68 -6.05 -8.09 -4.18
C LEU A 68 -4.73 -8.02 -4.94
N VAL A 69 -3.97 -9.11 -4.89
CA VAL A 69 -2.74 -9.25 -5.67
C VAL A 69 -2.99 -10.17 -6.85
N LEU A 70 -2.72 -9.65 -8.05
CA LEU A 70 -2.84 -10.39 -9.31
C LEU A 70 -1.45 -10.62 -9.92
N ASN A 71 -1.23 -11.81 -10.40
CA ASN A 71 -0.07 -12.17 -11.21
C ASN A 71 -0.16 -11.55 -12.61
N ARG A 72 0.95 -11.53 -13.34
CA ARG A 72 1.03 -11.03 -14.73
C ARG A 72 0.14 -11.76 -15.71
N ASP A 73 -0.20 -13.01 -15.43
CA ASP A 73 -1.14 -13.82 -16.25
C ASP A 73 -2.61 -13.58 -15.89
N GLY A 74 -2.88 -12.67 -14.93
CA GLY A 74 -4.21 -12.34 -14.44
C GLY A 74 -4.75 -13.30 -13.40
N THR A 75 -4.01 -14.31 -12.97
CA THR A 75 -4.43 -15.18 -11.87
C THR A 75 -4.29 -14.46 -10.52
N ALA A 76 -5.17 -14.74 -9.57
CA ALA A 76 -5.07 -14.19 -8.23
C ALA A 76 -3.94 -14.88 -7.45
N ALA A 77 -2.92 -14.11 -7.04
CA ALA A 77 -1.91 -14.56 -6.09
C ALA A 77 -2.47 -14.63 -4.67
N GLY A 78 -3.48 -13.82 -4.37
CA GLY A 78 -4.20 -13.84 -3.11
C GLY A 78 -4.60 -12.45 -2.63
N PHE A 79 -5.00 -12.38 -1.37
CA PHE A 79 -5.43 -11.14 -0.71
C PHE A 79 -4.56 -10.85 0.51
N GLN A 80 -4.31 -9.56 0.75
CA GLN A 80 -3.82 -9.06 2.02
C GLN A 80 -4.92 -8.21 2.64
N ASP A 81 -5.54 -8.69 3.71
CA ASP A 81 -6.50 -7.89 4.47
C ASP A 81 -5.77 -6.93 5.40
N LYS A 82 -6.35 -5.76 5.63
CA LYS A 82 -5.89 -4.81 6.63
C LYS A 82 -6.04 -5.41 8.03
N VAL A 83 -4.93 -5.59 8.73
CA VAL A 83 -4.88 -6.24 10.06
C VAL A 83 -5.12 -5.22 11.16
N GLN A 84 -4.60 -4.00 10.99
CA GLN A 84 -4.78 -2.90 11.94
C GLN A 84 -5.66 -1.82 11.30
N LEU A 85 -6.92 -1.81 11.67
CA LEU A 85 -7.87 -0.81 11.20
C LEU A 85 -7.56 0.57 11.80
N ASP A 86 -7.88 1.62 11.05
CA ASP A 86 -8.02 2.95 11.65
C ASP A 86 -9.20 2.94 12.64
N PRO A 87 -9.12 3.67 13.76
CA PRO A 87 -10.24 3.73 14.72
C PRO A 87 -11.59 4.10 14.12
N SER A 88 -11.61 4.86 13.04
CA SER A 88 -12.85 5.24 12.33
C SER A 88 -13.48 4.11 11.51
N GLU A 89 -12.72 3.06 11.17
CA GLU A 89 -13.13 1.98 10.27
C GLU A 89 -13.87 0.84 10.99
N GLY A 90 -13.67 0.69 12.31
CA GLY A 90 -14.15 -0.46 13.09
C GLY A 90 -15.67 -0.65 13.16
N SER A 91 -16.44 0.38 12.79
CA SER A 91 -17.90 0.27 12.71
C SER A 91 -18.39 -0.43 11.45
N LEU A 92 -17.57 -0.50 10.42
CA LEU A 92 -17.94 -1.03 9.10
C LEU A 92 -17.11 -2.26 8.71
N TYR A 93 -15.82 -2.26 9.05
CA TYR A 93 -14.89 -3.28 8.61
C TYR A 93 -14.44 -4.17 9.76
N SER A 94 -14.13 -5.41 9.43
CA SER A 94 -13.48 -6.36 10.34
C SER A 94 -11.99 -6.51 9.98
N PRO A 95 -11.10 -6.60 10.98
CA PRO A 95 -9.67 -6.74 10.73
C PRO A 95 -9.32 -8.08 10.09
N GLY A 96 -8.24 -8.12 9.34
CA GLY A 96 -7.60 -9.35 8.88
C GLY A 96 -6.89 -10.10 10.00
N SER A 97 -6.61 -11.38 9.79
CA SER A 97 -5.99 -12.26 10.78
C SER A 97 -4.51 -12.59 10.52
N GLY A 98 -3.92 -12.09 9.45
CA GLY A 98 -2.55 -12.44 9.09
C GLY A 98 -1.96 -11.59 7.98
N ARG A 99 -0.66 -11.76 7.76
CA ARG A 99 0.11 -11.05 6.74
C ARG A 99 0.67 -12.04 5.72
N ARG A 100 0.95 -11.52 4.52
CA ARG A 100 1.49 -12.31 3.41
C ARG A 100 2.66 -11.60 2.75
N VAL A 101 3.55 -12.40 2.16
CA VAL A 101 4.55 -11.95 1.19
C VAL A 101 4.16 -12.54 -0.16
N PHE A 102 4.23 -11.72 -1.18
CA PHE A 102 3.90 -12.05 -2.57
C PHE A 102 5.17 -12.02 -3.42
N GLN A 103 5.06 -12.52 -4.66
CA GLN A 103 6.18 -12.54 -5.59
C GLN A 103 5.71 -12.25 -7.02
N ALA A 104 6.46 -11.40 -7.73
CA ALA A 104 6.29 -11.10 -9.15
C ALA A 104 7.65 -11.22 -9.84
N GLY A 105 7.90 -12.33 -10.54
CA GLY A 105 9.23 -12.65 -11.04
C GLY A 105 10.24 -12.79 -9.90
N SER A 106 11.34 -12.04 -9.95
CA SER A 106 12.34 -11.97 -8.87
C SER A 106 11.96 -11.03 -7.72
N LEU A 107 10.96 -10.16 -7.91
CA LEU A 107 10.54 -9.20 -6.90
C LEU A 107 9.66 -9.87 -5.84
N LYS A 108 10.13 -9.86 -4.59
CA LYS A 108 9.37 -10.28 -3.42
C LYS A 108 8.84 -9.05 -2.71
N PHE A 109 7.56 -9.02 -2.32
CA PHE A 109 6.98 -7.83 -1.74
C PHE A 109 5.93 -8.13 -0.67
N GLY A 110 5.77 -7.20 0.26
CA GLY A 110 4.67 -7.16 1.22
C GLY A 110 3.66 -6.07 0.86
N VAL A 111 2.52 -6.08 1.53
CA VAL A 111 1.52 -5.01 1.47
C VAL A 111 1.17 -4.58 2.89
N ALA A 112 1.26 -3.27 3.15
CA ALA A 112 0.83 -2.64 4.40
C ALA A 112 -0.24 -1.60 4.06
N ILE A 113 -1.47 -1.78 4.55
CA ILE A 113 -2.59 -0.96 4.11
C ILE A 113 -2.77 0.24 5.04
N CYS A 114 -2.57 1.46 4.52
CA CYS A 114 -2.88 2.74 5.13
C CYS A 114 -2.32 2.87 6.56
N HIS A 115 -3.19 2.91 7.55
CA HIS A 115 -2.89 3.05 8.98
C HIS A 115 -1.75 2.13 9.44
N GLU A 116 -1.67 0.91 8.92
CA GLU A 116 -0.63 -0.07 9.25
C GLU A 116 0.78 0.38 8.85
N GLY A 117 0.94 0.99 7.68
CA GLY A 117 2.24 1.43 7.19
C GLY A 117 2.81 2.60 7.99
N TRP A 118 1.96 3.42 8.53
CA TRP A 118 2.38 4.60 9.28
C TRP A 118 2.53 4.35 10.78
N ARG A 119 1.55 3.67 11.39
CA ARG A 119 1.44 3.55 12.85
C ARG A 119 2.10 2.30 13.43
N TYR A 120 2.23 1.24 12.61
CA TYR A 120 2.67 -0.07 13.08
C TYR A 120 3.92 -0.53 12.33
N PRO A 121 5.13 -0.15 12.81
CA PRO A 121 6.41 -0.54 12.21
C PRO A 121 6.55 -2.05 11.98
N GLU A 122 5.90 -2.84 12.84
CA GLU A 122 5.89 -4.30 12.80
C GLU A 122 5.38 -4.85 11.48
N THR A 123 4.44 -4.16 10.83
CA THR A 123 3.85 -4.61 9.56
C THR A 123 4.90 -4.66 8.45
N VAL A 124 5.68 -3.60 8.30
CA VAL A 124 6.76 -3.52 7.31
C VAL A 124 7.91 -4.43 7.70
N ARG A 125 8.30 -4.44 8.97
CA ARG A 125 9.35 -5.30 9.49
C ARG A 125 9.06 -6.77 9.28
N TRP A 126 7.83 -7.20 9.53
CA TRP A 126 7.38 -8.57 9.29
C TRP A 126 7.61 -9.02 7.84
N ALA A 127 7.28 -8.17 6.87
CA ALA A 127 7.50 -8.46 5.45
C ALA A 127 8.99 -8.49 5.09
N ALA A 128 9.77 -7.50 5.54
CA ALA A 128 11.20 -7.42 5.28
C ALA A 128 11.97 -8.60 5.88
N GLN A 129 11.64 -9.05 7.10
CA GLN A 129 12.22 -10.26 7.74
C GLN A 129 11.94 -11.53 6.93
N ARG A 130 10.90 -11.54 6.08
CA ARG A 130 10.55 -12.65 5.18
C ARG A 130 11.09 -12.46 3.76
N GLY A 131 12.01 -11.52 3.59
CA GLY A 131 12.73 -11.27 2.35
C GLY A 131 11.97 -10.41 1.36
N ALA A 132 10.99 -9.61 1.79
CA ALA A 132 10.39 -8.60 0.91
C ALA A 132 11.42 -7.53 0.54
N HIS A 133 11.63 -7.33 -0.76
CA HIS A 133 12.50 -6.27 -1.27
C HIS A 133 11.81 -4.91 -1.19
N ILE A 134 10.48 -4.90 -1.31
CA ILE A 134 9.64 -3.70 -1.26
C ILE A 134 8.37 -3.99 -0.48
N VAL A 135 7.85 -2.98 0.21
CA VAL A 135 6.50 -2.99 0.76
C VAL A 135 5.66 -1.94 0.03
N PHE A 136 4.60 -2.38 -0.61
CA PHE A 136 3.57 -1.50 -1.16
C PHE A 136 2.64 -1.03 -0.05
N HIS A 137 2.39 0.26 -0.03
CA HIS A 137 1.59 0.91 0.99
C HIS A 137 0.42 1.68 0.33
N PRO A 138 -0.62 0.95 -0.13
CA PRO A 138 -1.85 1.58 -0.58
C PRO A 138 -2.54 2.26 0.59
N HIS A 139 -2.86 3.55 0.43
CA HIS A 139 -3.56 4.30 1.46
C HIS A 139 -4.56 5.30 0.87
N PHE A 140 -5.48 5.75 1.72
CA PHE A 140 -6.40 6.81 1.44
C PHE A 140 -6.21 7.91 2.48
N HIS A 141 -5.73 9.06 2.05
CA HIS A 141 -5.55 10.22 2.90
C HIS A 141 -5.95 11.46 2.12
N GLU A 142 -7.20 11.85 2.27
CA GLU A 142 -7.75 13.01 1.61
C GLU A 142 -7.51 14.30 2.40
N ALA A 143 -7.77 15.44 1.75
CA ALA A 143 -7.69 16.74 2.40
C ALA A 143 -8.79 16.90 3.44
N GLU A 144 -8.42 17.41 4.61
CA GLU A 144 -9.35 17.85 5.62
C GLU A 144 -9.45 19.39 5.62
N PRO A 145 -10.63 19.97 5.86
CA PRO A 145 -10.80 21.41 5.94
C PRO A 145 -9.81 22.04 6.96
N GLY A 146 -9.04 23.02 6.53
CA GLY A 146 -8.05 23.70 7.37
C GLY A 146 -6.76 22.94 7.63
N SER A 147 -6.56 21.76 7.06
CA SER A 147 -5.31 21.02 7.19
C SER A 147 -4.15 21.72 6.48
N TYR A 148 -2.93 21.45 6.96
CA TYR A 148 -1.72 21.94 6.32
C TYR A 148 -1.59 21.36 4.90
N ARG A 149 -1.18 22.21 3.95
CA ARG A 149 -0.94 21.82 2.55
C ARG A 149 0.55 21.82 2.29
N PRO A 150 1.19 20.63 2.28
CA PRO A 150 2.62 20.53 2.01
C PRO A 150 2.92 20.85 0.54
N THR A 151 4.11 21.39 0.30
CA THR A 151 4.66 21.64 -1.04
C THR A 151 5.88 20.79 -1.32
N VAL A 152 6.48 20.22 -0.29
CA VAL A 152 7.63 19.32 -0.37
C VAL A 152 7.34 18.05 0.44
N PHE A 153 7.88 16.93 -0.01
CA PHE A 153 7.70 15.65 0.68
C PHE A 153 8.38 15.66 2.05
N ALA A 154 7.72 15.10 3.05
CA ALA A 154 8.16 15.05 4.44
C ALA A 154 8.43 16.43 5.06
N ASP A 155 7.70 17.46 4.63
CA ASP A 155 7.78 18.81 5.16
C ASP A 155 7.78 18.80 6.71
N PRO A 156 8.76 19.46 7.38
CA PRO A 156 8.82 19.53 8.84
C PRO A 156 7.53 20.03 9.49
N ALA A 157 6.82 20.97 8.85
CA ALA A 157 5.57 21.54 9.36
C ALA A 157 4.35 20.62 9.16
N ASN A 158 4.45 19.62 8.29
CA ASN A 158 3.38 18.66 8.02
C ASN A 158 3.29 17.57 9.10
N SER A 159 2.25 16.74 9.02
CA SER A 159 2.07 15.59 9.89
C SER A 159 3.22 14.56 9.74
N PHE A 160 3.24 13.54 10.62
CA PHE A 160 4.30 12.52 10.65
C PHE A 160 4.27 11.52 9.51
N HIS A 161 3.19 11.43 8.74
CA HIS A 161 2.90 10.32 7.81
C HIS A 161 4.00 10.08 6.77
N GLU A 162 4.44 11.13 6.07
CA GLU A 162 5.50 10.99 5.06
C GLU A 162 6.87 10.74 5.69
N LYS A 163 7.13 11.30 6.88
CA LYS A 163 8.32 11.02 7.67
C LYS A 163 8.37 9.54 8.08
N ALA A 164 7.21 8.98 8.46
CA ALA A 164 7.09 7.57 8.75
C ALA A 164 7.43 6.70 7.51
N ALA A 165 7.02 7.09 6.30
CA ALA A 165 7.37 6.37 5.07
C ALA A 165 8.89 6.27 4.88
N LEU A 166 9.64 7.36 5.13
CA LEU A 166 11.11 7.36 5.09
C LEU A 166 11.69 6.39 6.13
N CYS A 167 11.18 6.45 7.38
CA CYS A 167 11.61 5.57 8.46
C CYS A 167 11.33 4.09 8.15
N ARG A 168 10.15 3.76 7.57
CA ARG A 168 9.78 2.37 7.26
C ARG A 168 10.76 1.72 6.30
N ALA A 169 11.25 2.45 5.30
CA ALA A 169 12.29 1.96 4.40
C ALA A 169 13.62 1.77 5.12
N ALA A 170 14.12 2.82 5.79
CA ALA A 170 15.43 2.85 6.42
C ALA A 170 15.60 1.82 7.53
N GLU A 171 14.64 1.73 8.45
CA GLU A 171 14.70 0.82 9.61
C GLU A 171 14.58 -0.67 9.26
N ASN A 172 14.19 -0.97 8.00
CA ASN A 172 14.03 -2.33 7.51
C ASN A 172 14.97 -2.68 6.34
N THR A 173 15.71 -1.71 5.81
CA THR A 173 16.57 -1.85 4.62
C THR A 173 15.82 -2.51 3.45
N CYS A 174 14.61 -2.03 3.18
CA CYS A 174 13.76 -2.42 2.04
C CYS A 174 13.18 -1.16 1.39
N TYR A 175 12.74 -1.27 0.13
CA TYR A 175 11.99 -0.18 -0.51
C TYR A 175 10.61 -0.02 0.13
N PHE A 176 10.08 1.20 0.11
CA PHE A 176 8.73 1.50 0.54
C PHE A 176 8.02 2.35 -0.51
N ALA A 177 6.94 1.81 -1.09
CA ALA A 177 6.14 2.45 -2.11
C ALA A 177 4.81 2.91 -1.52
N SER A 178 4.71 4.18 -1.15
CA SER A 178 3.48 4.80 -0.67
C SER A 178 2.60 5.21 -1.84
N VAL A 179 1.32 4.83 -1.83
CA VAL A 179 0.39 5.04 -2.95
C VAL A 179 -0.92 5.62 -2.43
N ASN A 180 -1.14 6.92 -2.68
CA ASN A 180 -2.32 7.66 -2.24
C ASN A 180 -3.32 7.92 -3.37
N CYS A 181 -4.57 8.17 -3.01
CA CYS A 181 -5.52 8.81 -3.90
C CYS A 181 -5.08 10.25 -4.22
N ALA A 182 -5.39 10.73 -5.44
CA ALA A 182 -5.21 12.14 -5.76
C ALA A 182 -6.38 12.95 -5.18
N SER A 183 -6.08 13.76 -4.17
CA SER A 183 -7.03 14.68 -3.56
C SER A 183 -6.37 16.04 -3.38
N GLU A 184 -6.96 17.09 -3.96
CA GLU A 184 -6.45 18.45 -3.81
C GLU A 184 -6.36 18.82 -2.33
N GLY A 185 -5.19 19.31 -1.90
CA GLY A 185 -4.93 19.65 -0.50
C GLY A 185 -4.66 18.47 0.43
N SER A 186 -4.53 17.25 -0.11
CA SER A 186 -4.11 16.09 0.69
C SER A 186 -2.79 16.36 1.40
N PRO A 187 -2.65 15.98 2.69
CA PRO A 187 -1.42 16.17 3.44
C PRO A 187 -0.34 15.13 3.08
N THR A 188 -0.65 14.15 2.23
CA THR A 188 0.30 13.13 1.77
C THR A 188 0.16 12.88 0.27
N THR A 189 1.22 12.37 -0.33
CA THR A 189 1.24 11.99 -1.75
C THR A 189 1.88 10.62 -1.96
N SER A 190 1.76 10.09 -3.18
CA SER A 190 2.45 8.87 -3.57
C SER A 190 3.96 9.11 -3.67
N ALA A 191 4.74 8.16 -3.16
CA ALA A 191 6.20 8.27 -3.13
C ALA A 191 6.89 6.91 -3.19
N MET A 192 8.12 6.90 -3.70
CA MET A 192 9.05 5.77 -3.66
C MET A 192 10.23 6.13 -2.79
N VAL A 193 10.50 5.30 -1.79
CA VAL A 193 11.61 5.47 -0.84
C VAL A 193 12.57 4.29 -0.95
N ALA A 194 13.87 4.61 -1.02
CA ALA A 194 14.97 3.63 -1.08
C ALA A 194 15.24 2.99 0.28
N PRO A 195 15.96 1.83 0.32
CA PRO A 195 16.26 1.09 1.54
C PRO A 195 17.06 1.84 2.62
N ASP A 196 17.71 2.93 2.26
CA ASP A 196 18.42 3.83 3.19
C ASP A 196 17.57 5.00 3.69
N GLY A 197 16.29 5.07 3.28
CA GLY A 197 15.38 6.15 3.61
C GLY A 197 15.43 7.33 2.65
N THR A 198 16.26 7.28 1.59
CA THR A 198 16.32 8.34 0.57
C THR A 198 15.03 8.35 -0.25
N LEU A 199 14.45 9.52 -0.41
CA LEU A 199 13.33 9.74 -1.32
C LEU A 199 13.81 9.65 -2.78
N LEU A 200 13.28 8.69 -3.54
CA LEU A 200 13.61 8.54 -4.96
C LEU A 200 12.74 9.41 -5.85
N ALA A 201 11.44 9.40 -5.60
CA ALA A 201 10.48 10.18 -6.36
C ALA A 201 9.18 10.33 -5.56
N TYR A 202 8.41 11.37 -5.86
CA TYR A 202 7.05 11.54 -5.36
C TYR A 202 6.16 12.22 -6.40
N GLN A 203 4.86 11.95 -6.32
CA GLN A 203 3.86 12.57 -7.20
C GLN A 203 3.55 13.98 -6.69
N PRO A 204 3.39 14.98 -7.56
CA PRO A 204 2.90 16.29 -7.13
C PRO A 204 1.57 16.16 -6.37
N TYR A 205 1.44 16.90 -5.26
CA TYR A 205 0.25 16.81 -4.40
C TYR A 205 -1.03 17.10 -5.15
N GLY A 206 -2.05 16.29 -4.92
CA GLY A 206 -3.37 16.44 -5.52
C GLY A 206 -3.47 16.14 -7.01
N GLN A 207 -2.37 15.80 -7.68
CA GLN A 207 -2.36 15.54 -9.11
C GLN A 207 -2.55 14.05 -9.42
N HIS A 208 -3.45 13.77 -10.37
CA HIS A 208 -3.59 12.43 -10.94
C HIS A 208 -2.40 12.08 -11.82
N GLY A 209 -1.94 10.84 -11.75
CA GLY A 209 -0.86 10.37 -12.61
C GLY A 209 -0.28 9.03 -12.16
N LEU A 210 0.75 8.61 -12.89
CA LEU A 210 1.57 7.46 -12.54
C LEU A 210 2.89 7.96 -11.96
N LEU A 211 3.25 7.44 -10.80
CA LEU A 211 4.61 7.51 -10.27
C LEU A 211 5.34 6.24 -10.70
N VAL A 212 6.38 6.40 -11.50
CA VAL A 212 7.20 5.29 -12.00
C VAL A 212 8.60 5.41 -11.41
N ALA A 213 9.13 4.30 -10.93
CA ALA A 213 10.49 4.22 -10.42
C ALA A 213 11.09 2.85 -10.73
N ASP A 214 12.34 2.86 -11.20
CA ASP A 214 13.16 1.65 -11.29
C ASP A 214 13.84 1.40 -9.94
N ILE A 215 13.83 0.14 -9.49
CA ILE A 215 14.47 -0.26 -8.26
C ILE A 215 15.51 -1.35 -8.50
N ASP A 216 16.62 -1.25 -7.77
CA ASP A 216 17.65 -2.30 -7.72
C ASP A 216 17.38 -3.17 -6.49
N ILE A 217 16.83 -4.37 -6.70
CA ILE A 217 16.47 -5.28 -5.61
C ILE A 217 17.68 -5.74 -4.78
N SER A 218 18.89 -5.66 -5.31
CA SER A 218 20.12 -6.00 -4.56
C SER A 218 20.39 -5.05 -3.41
N LYS A 219 19.87 -3.82 -3.46
CA LYS A 219 19.96 -2.83 -2.38
C LYS A 219 18.98 -3.11 -1.22
N ALA A 220 17.92 -3.87 -1.49
CA ALA A 220 16.92 -4.24 -0.50
C ALA A 220 17.37 -5.48 0.30
N THR A 221 18.37 -5.31 1.12
CA THR A 221 19.04 -6.42 1.84
C THR A 221 18.21 -6.98 3.00
N GLY A 222 17.24 -6.23 3.51
CA GLY A 222 16.50 -6.61 4.72
C GLY A 222 17.37 -6.68 5.97
N LEU A 223 18.63 -6.21 5.93
CA LEU A 223 19.64 -6.41 6.97
C LEU A 223 19.17 -5.93 8.34
N LEU A 224 18.64 -4.71 8.42
CA LEU A 224 18.22 -4.15 9.71
C LEU A 224 16.95 -4.82 10.24
N ALA A 225 16.05 -5.23 9.36
CA ALA A 225 14.89 -6.02 9.77
C ALA A 225 15.31 -7.37 10.33
N ALA A 226 16.23 -8.08 9.67
CA ALA A 226 16.72 -9.39 10.12
C ALA A 226 17.48 -9.33 11.45
N ARG A 227 18.11 -8.20 11.77
CA ARG A 227 18.83 -7.99 13.04
C ARG A 227 17.93 -7.60 14.21
N CYS A 228 16.69 -7.23 13.93
CA CYS A 228 15.73 -6.89 14.97
C CYS A 228 15.31 -8.16 15.70
N ARG A 229 15.66 -8.27 16.98
CA ARG A 229 15.19 -9.34 17.86
C ARG A 229 13.87 -8.91 18.50
N SER A 230 12.89 -9.79 18.52
CA SER A 230 11.67 -9.54 19.27
C SER A 230 11.99 -9.63 20.77
N PRO A 231 11.73 -8.60 21.57
CA PRO A 231 11.96 -8.68 23.02
C PRO A 231 11.01 -9.64 23.73
N TYR A 232 10.06 -10.22 23.01
CA TYR A 232 9.00 -11.09 23.54
C TYR A 232 9.17 -12.57 23.14
N GLU A 233 10.20 -12.90 22.36
CA GLU A 233 10.47 -14.29 21.95
C GLU A 233 11.30 -15.08 22.97
N ASP A 234 11.85 -14.41 23.99
CA ASP A 234 12.71 -15.01 25.02
C ASP A 234 11.99 -15.16 26.39
N SER A 235 10.65 -15.11 26.45
CA SER A 235 9.87 -15.26 27.68
C SER A 235 9.01 -16.52 27.70
#